data_63a0746f44c80139c28533fd03c699a3
#
_entry.id   63a0746f44c80139c28533fd03c699a3
#
_cell.length_a   1.000
_cell.length_b   1.000
_cell.length_c   1.000
_cell.angle_alpha   90.00
_cell.angle_beta   90.00
_cell.angle_gamma   90.00
#
_symmetry.space_group_name_H-M   'P 1'
#
loop_
_entity.id
_entity.type
_entity.pdbx_description
1 polymer ?
#
loop_
_entity_poly.entity_id
_entity_poly.type
_entity_poly.pdbx_seq_one_letter_code
_entity_poly.pdbx_strand_id
1 'polypeptide(L)'
;MKHHWLAWVACAATALAGGASALWQGEEQPRYQVESLRGRVVWASEAMRRLHGVESDADAAEWLIVLETPSGELHPLVKDARGRAFYKDERLRQMDLELLVRRYPGTPLLKVIRLYRLRDGAKYELDYWCDVCAITMYELKECECCQGPIRLRETLVKP
;
A
#
# COMPACT_ATOMS: atom_id res chain seq x y z
N MET A 1 4.34 48.34 -79.49
CA MET A 1 2.92 47.88 -79.48
C MET A 1 2.73 46.78 -78.47
N LYS A 2 1.91 47.11 -77.41
CA LYS A 2 1.09 46.14 -76.67
C LYS A 2 1.78 45.15 -75.72
N HIS A 3 1.47 44.95 -74.54
CA HIS A 3 0.39 45.24 -73.56
C HIS A 3 0.92 44.78 -72.18
N HIS A 4 0.70 45.62 -71.18
CA HIS A 4 0.90 45.30 -69.75
C HIS A 4 -0.09 44.26 -69.28
N TRP A 5 0.31 43.33 -68.44
CA TRP A 5 -0.58 42.64 -67.53
C TRP A 5 0.08 42.50 -66.18
N LEU A 6 -0.41 43.30 -65.27
CA LEU A 6 -0.11 43.20 -63.86
C LEU A 6 -0.88 42.05 -63.27
N ALA A 7 -0.21 41.06 -62.76
CA ALA A 7 -0.85 40.00 -61.93
C ALA A 7 -0.59 40.32 -60.48
N TRP A 8 -1.66 40.57 -59.76
CA TRP A 8 -1.70 40.71 -58.30
C TRP A 8 -1.55 39.34 -57.68
N VAL A 9 -0.49 39.13 -56.89
CA VAL A 9 -0.34 37.96 -56.03
C VAL A 9 -0.92 38.31 -54.64
N ALA A 10 -2.10 37.83 -54.35
CA ALA A 10 -2.70 37.90 -53.03
C ALA A 10 -2.04 36.86 -52.11
N CYS A 11 -1.27 37.35 -51.16
CA CYS A 11 -0.69 36.53 -50.11
C CYS A 11 -1.77 36.22 -49.07
N ALA A 12 -2.36 35.02 -49.12
CA ALA A 12 -3.25 34.52 -48.08
C ALA A 12 -2.39 33.91 -46.96
N ALA A 13 -2.26 34.63 -45.86
CA ALA A 13 -1.67 34.12 -44.64
C ALA A 13 -2.69 33.24 -43.92
N THR A 14 -2.58 31.93 -44.05
CA THR A 14 -3.31 30.96 -43.23
C THR A 14 -2.63 30.78 -41.89
N ALA A 15 -3.16 31.40 -40.85
CA ALA A 15 -2.79 31.16 -39.49
C ALA A 15 -3.29 29.78 -39.05
N LEU A 16 -2.42 28.79 -38.99
CA LEU A 16 -2.67 27.49 -38.38
C LEU A 16 -2.58 27.68 -36.84
N ALA A 17 -3.73 27.91 -36.21
CA ALA A 17 -3.91 27.79 -34.79
C ALA A 17 -3.90 26.29 -34.42
N GLY A 18 -2.71 25.73 -34.22
CA GLY A 18 -2.52 24.40 -33.67
C GLY A 18 -2.90 24.39 -32.19
N GLY A 19 -4.15 24.11 -31.90
CA GLY A 19 -4.60 23.78 -30.56
C GLY A 19 -3.97 22.47 -30.12
N ALA A 20 -2.91 22.53 -29.34
CA ALA A 20 -2.39 21.38 -28.61
C ALA A 20 -3.40 21.03 -27.52
N SER A 21 -4.40 20.18 -27.87
CA SER A 21 -5.19 19.49 -26.86
C SER A 21 -4.27 18.51 -26.16
N ALA A 22 -3.76 18.92 -25.00
CA ALA A 22 -3.11 18.01 -24.08
C ALA A 22 -4.16 16.97 -23.66
N LEU A 23 -4.11 15.82 -24.31
CA LEU A 23 -4.84 14.64 -23.88
C LEU A 23 -4.30 14.28 -22.51
N TRP A 24 -5.04 14.60 -21.46
CA TRP A 24 -4.87 14.00 -20.15
C TRP A 24 -5.09 12.50 -20.35
N GLN A 25 -3.98 11.77 -20.52
CA GLN A 25 -4.00 10.32 -20.40
C GLN A 25 -4.30 10.05 -18.94
N GLY A 26 -5.55 9.69 -18.65
CA GLY A 26 -5.93 9.25 -17.33
C GLY A 26 -5.00 8.11 -16.95
N GLU A 27 -4.25 8.29 -15.90
CA GLU A 27 -3.34 7.29 -15.35
C GLU A 27 -4.20 6.07 -15.01
N GLU A 28 -4.12 5.02 -15.84
CA GLU A 28 -4.90 3.80 -15.67
C GLU A 28 -4.47 3.19 -14.33
N GLN A 29 -5.37 3.23 -13.34
CA GLN A 29 -5.06 2.70 -12.01
C GLN A 29 -4.69 1.22 -12.13
N PRO A 30 -3.60 0.78 -11.51
CA PRO A 30 -3.14 -0.60 -11.62
C PRO A 30 -4.25 -1.54 -11.18
N ARG A 31 -4.58 -2.50 -12.03
CA ARG A 31 -5.56 -3.54 -11.72
C ARG A 31 -5.05 -4.37 -10.55
N TYR A 32 -5.84 -4.53 -9.52
CA TYR A 32 -5.53 -5.35 -8.36
C TYR A 32 -6.77 -6.13 -7.92
N GLN A 33 -6.55 -7.19 -7.19
CA GLN A 33 -7.60 -7.93 -6.50
C GLN A 33 -7.56 -7.61 -5.02
N VAL A 34 -8.74 -7.54 -4.39
CA VAL A 34 -8.87 -7.38 -2.94
C VAL A 34 -9.28 -8.70 -2.35
N GLU A 35 -8.53 -9.18 -1.37
CA GLU A 35 -8.78 -10.45 -0.70
C GLU A 35 -8.46 -10.36 0.79
N SER A 36 -9.04 -11.27 1.58
CA SER A 36 -8.71 -11.45 2.99
C SER A 36 -7.87 -12.71 3.17
N LEU A 37 -6.72 -12.55 3.80
CA LEU A 37 -5.80 -13.64 4.12
C LEU A 37 -5.63 -13.75 5.63
N ARG A 38 -5.69 -14.98 6.15
CA ARG A 38 -5.46 -15.27 7.57
C ARG A 38 -4.06 -15.80 7.78
N GLY A 39 -3.47 -15.46 8.92
CA GLY A 39 -2.16 -15.97 9.30
C GLY A 39 -1.52 -15.15 10.40
N ARG A 40 -0.21 -15.30 10.51
CA ARG A 40 0.63 -14.52 11.43
C ARG A 40 1.65 -13.73 10.63
N VAL A 41 1.90 -12.53 11.05
CA VAL A 41 2.95 -11.71 10.43
C VAL A 41 4.26 -11.98 11.19
N VAL A 42 5.28 -12.39 10.45
CA VAL A 42 6.59 -12.79 11.01
C VAL A 42 7.73 -12.22 10.18
N TRP A 43 8.94 -12.25 10.72
CA TRP A 43 10.14 -11.98 9.94
C TRP A 43 10.35 -13.10 8.90
N ALA A 44 10.67 -12.73 7.67
CA ALA A 44 10.94 -13.71 6.61
C ALA A 44 12.09 -14.64 6.97
N SER A 45 13.15 -14.11 7.61
CA SER A 45 14.29 -14.87 8.12
C SER A 45 13.87 -15.96 9.11
N GLU A 46 12.98 -15.63 10.05
CA GLU A 46 12.45 -16.56 11.04
C GLU A 46 11.63 -17.67 10.38
N ALA A 47 10.72 -17.29 9.46
CA ALA A 47 9.90 -18.24 8.72
C ALA A 47 10.77 -19.18 7.86
N MET A 48 11.75 -18.65 7.12
CA MET A 48 12.66 -19.41 6.27
C MET A 48 13.51 -20.40 7.08
N ARG A 49 14.02 -19.97 8.22
CA ARG A 49 14.76 -20.86 9.13
C ARG A 49 13.88 -22.02 9.63
N ARG A 50 12.68 -21.70 10.09
CA ARG A 50 11.76 -22.69 10.68
C ARG A 50 11.17 -23.66 9.65
N LEU A 51 10.81 -23.17 8.46
CA LEU A 51 10.15 -23.99 7.43
C LEU A 51 11.13 -24.70 6.52
N HIS A 52 12.31 -24.13 6.28
CA HIS A 52 13.23 -24.59 5.24
C HIS A 52 14.67 -24.78 5.72
N GLY A 53 14.99 -24.46 6.99
CA GLY A 53 16.35 -24.54 7.52
C GLY A 53 17.32 -23.52 6.90
N VAL A 54 16.81 -22.45 6.28
CA VAL A 54 17.63 -21.42 5.65
C VAL A 54 17.96 -20.35 6.68
N GLU A 55 19.25 -20.16 6.96
CA GLU A 55 19.75 -19.11 7.84
C GLU A 55 19.94 -17.80 7.07
N SER A 56 19.68 -16.69 7.73
CA SER A 56 19.94 -15.33 7.24
C SER A 56 21.07 -14.72 8.04
N ASP A 57 21.81 -13.80 7.42
CA ASP A 57 22.80 -13.01 8.14
C ASP A 57 22.11 -12.12 9.20
N ALA A 58 22.79 -11.92 10.32
CA ALA A 58 22.20 -11.24 11.48
C ALA A 58 21.76 -9.80 11.18
N ASP A 59 22.48 -9.11 10.30
CA ASP A 59 22.18 -7.74 9.87
C ASP A 59 20.99 -7.65 8.91
N ALA A 60 20.61 -8.77 8.25
CA ALA A 60 19.49 -8.87 7.33
C ALA A 60 18.24 -9.52 7.96
N ALA A 61 18.33 -10.02 9.20
CA ALA A 61 17.27 -10.82 9.82
C ALA A 61 15.92 -10.09 9.94
N GLU A 62 15.94 -8.76 10.10
CA GLU A 62 14.74 -7.93 10.30
C GLU A 62 14.40 -7.03 9.09
N TRP A 63 14.82 -7.41 7.89
CA TRP A 63 14.59 -6.58 6.71
C TRP A 63 13.23 -6.78 6.06
N LEU A 64 12.72 -8.01 6.05
CA LEU A 64 11.49 -8.35 5.35
C LEU A 64 10.48 -8.99 6.28
N ILE A 65 9.26 -8.46 6.25
CA ILE A 65 8.10 -9.04 6.92
C ILE A 65 7.21 -9.75 5.92
N VAL A 66 6.73 -10.92 6.32
CA VAL A 66 5.81 -11.74 5.53
C VAL A 66 4.56 -12.10 6.36
N LEU A 67 3.43 -12.25 5.69
CA LEU A 67 2.29 -12.98 6.23
C LEU A 67 2.51 -14.46 5.97
N GLU A 68 2.57 -15.24 7.03
CA GLU A 68 2.59 -16.70 6.98
C GLU A 68 1.17 -17.22 7.18
N THR A 69 0.66 -17.93 6.20
CA THR A 69 -0.66 -18.55 6.26
C THR A 69 -0.62 -19.86 7.07
N PRO A 70 -1.77 -20.41 7.50
CA PRO A 70 -1.82 -21.71 8.14
C PRO A 70 -1.32 -22.88 7.25
N SER A 71 -1.30 -22.70 5.93
CA SER A 71 -0.72 -23.67 4.97
C SER A 71 0.81 -23.57 4.86
N GLY A 72 1.45 -22.57 5.50
CA GLY A 72 2.89 -22.33 5.41
C GLY A 72 3.30 -21.48 4.20
N GLU A 73 2.35 -20.92 3.47
CA GLU A 73 2.66 -19.98 2.39
C GLU A 73 3.15 -18.64 2.96
N LEU A 74 4.19 -18.10 2.34
CA LEU A 74 4.80 -16.83 2.74
C LEU A 74 4.47 -15.74 1.72
N HIS A 75 3.81 -14.68 2.17
CA HIS A 75 3.44 -13.54 1.34
C HIS A 75 4.15 -12.27 1.84
N PRO A 76 5.13 -11.73 1.09
CA PRO A 76 5.81 -10.50 1.45
C PRO A 76 4.85 -9.31 1.51
N LEU A 77 5.01 -8.47 2.53
CA LEU A 77 4.19 -7.28 2.74
C LEU A 77 4.90 -6.01 2.27
N VAL A 78 4.16 -5.15 1.56
CA VAL A 78 4.68 -3.82 1.18
C VAL A 78 4.90 -2.98 2.44
N LYS A 79 6.09 -2.38 2.56
CA LYS A 79 6.47 -1.51 3.68
C LYS A 79 5.93 -0.08 3.49
N ASP A 80 4.61 0.07 3.36
CA ASP A 80 3.91 1.36 3.35
C ASP A 80 3.43 1.75 4.77
N ALA A 81 2.55 2.76 4.89
CA ALA A 81 2.06 3.23 6.18
C ALA A 81 1.45 2.12 7.05
N ARG A 82 0.73 1.16 6.46
CA ARG A 82 0.14 0.04 7.22
C ARG A 82 1.13 -1.11 7.41
N GLY A 83 1.93 -1.42 6.39
CA GLY A 83 2.98 -2.44 6.50
C GLY A 83 4.05 -2.08 7.52
N ARG A 84 4.40 -0.79 7.65
CA ARG A 84 5.37 -0.32 8.67
C ARG A 84 4.91 -0.57 10.11
N ALA A 85 3.60 -0.69 10.37
CA ALA A 85 3.11 -1.01 11.71
C ALA A 85 3.75 -2.29 12.27
N PHE A 86 3.92 -3.32 11.43
CA PHE A 86 4.53 -4.59 11.83
C PHE A 86 6.03 -4.50 12.16
N TYR A 87 6.72 -3.51 11.63
CA TYR A 87 8.14 -3.24 11.97
C TYR A 87 8.28 -2.51 13.30
N LYS A 88 7.30 -1.67 13.63
CA LYS A 88 7.36 -0.76 14.80
C LYS A 88 6.67 -1.30 16.05
N ASP A 89 5.71 -2.21 15.87
CA ASP A 89 4.93 -2.77 16.97
C ASP A 89 4.96 -4.31 16.93
N GLU A 90 5.81 -4.88 17.75
CA GLU A 90 5.98 -6.33 17.85
C GLU A 90 4.69 -7.05 18.31
N ARG A 91 3.81 -6.38 19.05
CA ARG A 91 2.54 -6.95 19.48
C ARG A 91 1.70 -7.46 18.31
N LEU A 92 1.76 -6.75 17.18
CA LEU A 92 1.04 -7.17 15.97
C LEU A 92 1.57 -8.50 15.40
N ARG A 93 2.86 -8.79 15.58
CA ARG A 93 3.45 -10.05 15.12
C ARG A 93 3.16 -11.23 16.03
N GLN A 94 2.60 -10.97 17.22
CA GLN A 94 2.22 -12.01 18.20
C GLN A 94 0.72 -12.38 18.10
N MET A 95 -0.02 -11.76 17.19
CA MET A 95 -1.47 -11.96 17.05
C MET A 95 -1.80 -12.88 15.88
N ASP A 96 -2.91 -13.60 16.01
CA ASP A 96 -3.57 -14.24 14.87
C ASP A 96 -4.39 -13.18 14.12
N LEU A 97 -4.04 -12.97 12.87
CA LEU A 97 -4.55 -11.86 12.08
C LEU A 97 -5.34 -12.33 10.85
N GLU A 98 -6.26 -11.49 10.44
CA GLU A 98 -6.81 -11.47 9.09
C GLU A 98 -6.47 -10.13 8.48
N LEU A 99 -5.75 -10.16 7.35
CA LEU A 99 -5.37 -8.96 6.62
C LEU A 99 -6.25 -8.82 5.39
N LEU A 100 -6.93 -7.68 5.25
CA LEU A 100 -7.50 -7.27 3.98
C LEU A 100 -6.37 -6.66 3.14
N VAL A 101 -6.12 -7.23 1.97
CA VAL A 101 -4.95 -6.87 1.15
C VAL A 101 -5.32 -6.57 -0.30
N ARG A 102 -4.45 -5.85 -0.99
CA ARG A 102 -4.43 -5.76 -2.44
C ARG A 102 -3.32 -6.63 -2.98
N ARG A 103 -3.68 -7.51 -3.91
CA ARG A 103 -2.76 -8.32 -4.71
C ARG A 103 -2.66 -7.73 -6.11
N TYR A 104 -1.46 -7.44 -6.55
CA TYR A 104 -1.19 -6.91 -7.89
C TYR A 104 -0.67 -8.02 -8.80
N PRO A 105 -1.07 -8.07 -10.07
CA PRO A 105 -0.52 -9.03 -11.04
C PRO A 105 1.00 -8.88 -11.18
N GLY A 106 1.69 -10.01 -11.36
CA GLY A 106 3.13 -10.01 -11.63
C GLY A 106 4.04 -9.75 -10.43
N THR A 107 3.49 -9.64 -9.21
CA THR A 107 4.29 -9.49 -7.99
C THR A 107 3.71 -10.33 -6.84
N PRO A 108 4.55 -10.93 -5.98
CA PRO A 108 4.10 -11.61 -4.77
C PRO A 108 3.77 -10.64 -3.63
N LEU A 109 4.11 -9.36 -3.76
CA LEU A 109 3.93 -8.36 -2.72
C LEU A 109 2.45 -8.08 -2.46
N LEU A 110 2.08 -8.09 -1.18
CA LEU A 110 0.74 -7.73 -0.74
C LEU A 110 0.75 -6.34 -0.09
N LYS A 111 -0.18 -5.49 -0.52
CA LYS A 111 -0.42 -4.20 0.12
C LYS A 111 -1.54 -4.32 1.14
N VAL A 112 -1.25 -4.08 2.41
CA VAL A 112 -2.24 -4.16 3.48
C VAL A 112 -3.19 -2.96 3.43
N ILE A 113 -4.50 -3.24 3.47
CA ILE A 113 -5.58 -2.22 3.52
C ILE A 113 -6.12 -2.10 4.95
N ARG A 114 -6.38 -3.24 5.60
CA ARG A 114 -6.89 -3.30 6.98
C ARG A 114 -6.29 -4.48 7.72
N LEU A 115 -6.16 -4.32 9.03
CA LEU A 115 -5.69 -5.34 9.96
C LEU A 115 -6.84 -5.72 10.88
N TYR A 116 -7.02 -7.01 11.06
CA TYR A 116 -8.00 -7.53 12.00
C TYR A 116 -7.34 -8.57 12.91
N ARG A 117 -7.54 -8.45 14.21
CA ARG A 117 -7.23 -9.50 15.17
C ARG A 117 -8.37 -10.50 15.23
N LEU A 118 -8.03 -11.77 15.20
CA LEU A 118 -8.96 -12.88 15.43
C LEU A 118 -8.80 -13.35 16.88
N ARG A 119 -9.84 -13.26 17.69
CA ARG A 119 -9.83 -13.67 19.09
C ARG A 119 -11.20 -14.14 19.52
N ASP A 120 -11.28 -15.32 20.15
CA ASP A 120 -12.51 -15.89 20.72
C ASP A 120 -13.68 -15.96 19.72
N GLY A 121 -13.39 -16.28 18.45
CA GLY A 121 -14.37 -16.33 17.37
C GLY A 121 -14.84 -14.97 16.88
N ALA A 122 -14.35 -13.88 17.44
CA ALA A 122 -14.66 -12.51 17.05
C ALA A 122 -13.52 -11.87 16.26
N LYS A 123 -13.87 -10.84 15.47
CA LYS A 123 -12.97 -10.08 14.62
C LYS A 123 -12.90 -8.63 15.10
N TYR A 124 -11.70 -8.11 15.33
CA TYR A 124 -11.46 -6.76 15.81
C TYR A 124 -10.60 -6.02 14.82
N GLU A 125 -11.06 -4.87 14.30
CA GLU A 125 -10.23 -3.98 13.49
C GLU A 125 -9.17 -3.33 14.36
N LEU A 126 -7.92 -3.32 13.88
CA LEU A 126 -6.77 -2.76 14.57
C LEU A 126 -6.36 -1.44 13.93
N ASP A 127 -6.22 -0.43 14.74
CA ASP A 127 -5.62 0.87 14.39
C ASP A 127 -4.93 1.50 15.62
N TYR A 128 -4.32 2.67 15.43
CA TYR A 128 -3.77 3.46 16.52
C TYR A 128 -4.61 4.72 16.70
N TRP A 129 -4.91 5.03 17.94
CA TRP A 129 -5.81 6.12 18.32
C TRP A 129 -5.11 7.14 19.19
N CYS A 130 -5.27 8.42 18.84
CA CYS A 130 -4.89 9.54 19.70
C CYS A 130 -6.12 10.01 20.49
N ASP A 131 -6.08 9.88 21.81
CA ASP A 131 -7.19 10.26 22.67
C ASP A 131 -7.36 11.79 22.77
N VAL A 132 -6.31 12.57 22.51
CA VAL A 132 -6.34 14.05 22.54
C VAL A 132 -6.99 14.60 21.28
N CYS A 133 -6.53 14.14 20.10
CA CYS A 133 -6.97 14.68 18.81
C CYS A 133 -8.16 13.93 18.21
N ALA A 134 -8.52 12.78 18.78
CA ALA A 134 -9.57 11.88 18.26
C ALA A 134 -9.32 11.49 16.78
N ILE A 135 -8.07 11.20 16.41
CA ILE A 135 -7.68 10.79 15.06
C ILE A 135 -7.13 9.36 15.04
N THR A 136 -7.40 8.67 13.92
CA THR A 136 -6.86 7.34 13.64
C THR A 136 -5.54 7.43 12.91
N MET A 137 -4.58 6.60 13.31
CA MET A 137 -3.29 6.42 12.66
C MET A 137 -3.05 4.93 12.37
N TYR A 138 -2.07 4.62 11.50
CA TYR A 138 -1.88 3.27 10.99
C TYR A 138 -0.50 2.67 11.27
N GLU A 139 0.34 3.37 12.02
CA GLU A 139 1.62 2.88 12.52
C GLU A 139 1.89 3.45 13.90
N LEU A 140 2.67 2.75 14.72
CA LEU A 140 3.08 3.21 16.04
C LEU A 140 4.13 4.33 15.90
N LYS A 141 3.73 5.55 16.27
CA LYS A 141 4.56 6.76 16.31
C LYS A 141 3.87 7.81 17.17
N GLU A 142 4.48 8.95 17.36
CA GLU A 142 3.81 10.10 17.97
C GLU A 142 2.65 10.59 17.07
N CYS A 143 1.62 11.15 17.70
CA CYS A 143 0.48 11.70 16.98
C CYS A 143 0.93 12.84 16.05
N GLU A 144 0.52 12.79 14.78
CA GLU A 144 0.89 13.81 13.79
C GLU A 144 0.32 15.20 14.09
N CYS A 145 -0.72 15.27 14.93
CA CYS A 145 -1.38 16.53 15.29
C CYS A 145 -0.80 17.13 16.58
N CYS A 146 -0.87 16.41 17.70
CA CYS A 146 -0.46 16.94 19.02
C CYS A 146 0.91 16.43 19.49
N GLN A 147 1.56 15.55 18.71
CA GLN A 147 2.84 14.91 19.05
C GLN A 147 2.81 14.11 20.37
N GLY A 148 1.65 13.87 20.92
CA GLY A 148 1.46 13.04 22.10
C GLY A 148 1.42 11.53 21.78
N PRO A 149 1.39 10.69 22.81
CA PRO A 149 1.34 9.24 22.63
C PRO A 149 0.02 8.79 22.01
N ILE A 150 0.08 7.69 21.25
CA ILE A 150 -1.08 7.00 20.71
C ILE A 150 -1.13 5.58 21.26
N ARG A 151 -2.30 4.98 21.26
CA ARG A 151 -2.51 3.60 21.72
C ARG A 151 -3.05 2.70 20.62
N LEU A 152 -2.68 1.43 20.64
CA LEU A 152 -3.31 0.41 19.83
C LEU A 152 -4.78 0.27 20.27
N ARG A 153 -5.70 0.37 19.31
CA ARG A 153 -7.13 0.25 19.51
C ARG A 153 -7.65 -1.00 18.79
N GLU A 154 -8.51 -1.75 19.47
CA GLU A 154 -9.24 -2.88 18.93
C GLU A 154 -10.73 -2.50 18.87
N THR A 155 -11.30 -2.50 17.69
CA THR A 155 -12.73 -2.18 17.48
C THR A 155 -13.46 -3.42 16.98
N LEU A 156 -14.45 -3.91 17.73
CA LEU A 156 -15.23 -5.07 17.33
C LEU A 156 -15.93 -4.82 15.99
N VAL A 157 -15.68 -5.69 15.03
CA VAL A 157 -16.37 -5.68 13.74
C VAL A 157 -17.70 -6.39 13.93
N LYS A 158 -18.79 -5.62 13.80
CA LYS A 158 -20.14 -6.20 13.85
C LYS A 158 -20.37 -7.05 12.60
N PRO A 159 -21.06 -8.20 12.71
CA PRO A 159 -21.41 -9.04 11.57
C PRO A 159 -22.35 -8.36 10.58
#